data_04bd461e257790d8b9cd6e498271e36f
#
_entry.id   04bd461e257790d8b9cd6e498271e36f
#
_cell.length_a   1.000
_cell.length_b   1.000
_cell.length_c   1.000
_cell.angle_alpha   90.00
_cell.angle_beta   90.00
_cell.angle_gamma   90.00
#
_symmetry.space_group_name_H-M   'P 1'
#
loop_
_entity.id
_entity.type
_entity.pdbx_description
1 polymer ?
#
loop_
_entity_poly.entity_id
_entity_poly.type
_entity_poly.pdbx_seq_one_letter_code
_entity_poly.pdbx_strand_id
1 'polypeptide(L)'
;MYLTQAIVDAEGHSWPMVGIFPTVGRMQKRLAKLGYIEVETGEGEKARGHEFRYSAIDPMPETIRRAYRQPEEGYRVRNVLASYIHLHFLSCQTLAEKFVASCLQGREVNTK
;
A
#
# COMPACT_ATOMS: atom_id res chain seq x y z
N MET A 1 4.58 5.73 0.18
CA MET A 1 5.23 6.86 -0.52
C MET A 1 6.55 6.47 -1.19
N TYR A 2 7.43 5.74 -0.53
CA TYR A 2 8.74 5.36 -1.06
C TYR A 2 8.71 4.66 -2.43
N LEU A 3 7.65 3.92 -2.72
CA LEU A 3 7.48 3.19 -3.99
C LEU A 3 6.81 4.00 -5.10
N THR A 4 6.46 5.26 -4.83
CA THR A 4 5.91 6.20 -5.82
C THR A 4 7.02 6.78 -6.70
N GLN A 5 6.66 7.60 -7.67
CA GLN A 5 7.60 8.28 -8.56
C GLN A 5 8.40 9.36 -7.84
N ALA A 6 7.76 10.08 -6.93
CA ALA A 6 8.37 11.18 -6.20
C ALA A 6 7.62 11.48 -4.91
N ILE A 7 8.30 12.16 -3.99
CA ILE A 7 7.69 12.78 -2.82
C ILE A 7 7.87 14.29 -2.95
N VAL A 8 6.78 15.03 -2.81
CA VAL A 8 6.81 16.49 -2.71
C VAL A 8 6.75 16.84 -1.22
N ASP A 9 7.76 17.52 -0.72
CA ASP A 9 7.86 17.91 0.69
C ASP A 9 6.99 19.12 1.03
N ALA A 10 7.01 19.52 2.30
CA ALA A 10 6.19 20.63 2.79
C ALA A 10 6.58 21.99 2.17
N GLU A 11 7.80 22.13 1.68
CA GLU A 11 8.31 23.33 0.99
C GLU A 11 8.06 23.30 -0.51
N GLY A 12 7.47 22.23 -1.04
CA GLY A 12 7.18 22.07 -2.46
C GLY A 12 8.32 21.51 -3.28
N HIS A 13 9.40 21.06 -2.65
CA HIS A 13 10.50 20.38 -3.34
C HIS A 13 10.10 18.94 -3.68
N SER A 14 10.46 18.50 -4.89
CA SER A 14 10.19 17.15 -5.36
C SER A 14 11.46 16.29 -5.27
N TRP A 15 11.32 15.13 -4.68
CA TRP A 15 12.38 14.15 -4.47
C TRP A 15 12.04 12.85 -5.19
N PRO A 16 12.85 12.41 -6.18
CA PRO A 16 12.55 11.19 -6.91
C PRO A 16 12.61 9.96 -5.99
N MET A 17 11.69 9.04 -6.21
CA MET A 17 11.57 7.79 -5.46
C MET A 17 11.72 6.58 -6.40
N VAL A 18 11.37 5.39 -5.91
CA VAL A 18 11.59 4.12 -6.65
C VAL A 18 10.80 4.04 -7.97
N GLY A 19 9.59 4.61 -8.01
CA GLY A 19 8.82 4.71 -9.25
C GLY A 19 8.05 3.47 -9.68
N ILE A 20 7.78 2.54 -8.76
CA ILE A 20 6.98 1.35 -9.06
C ILE A 20 5.52 1.72 -9.35
N PHE A 21 4.97 2.65 -8.55
CA PHE A 21 3.59 3.11 -8.71
C PHE A 21 3.55 4.48 -9.38
N PRO A 22 2.72 4.66 -10.42
CA PRO A 22 2.67 5.88 -11.22
C PRO A 22 1.85 6.97 -10.52
N THR A 23 2.30 7.42 -9.39
CA THR A 23 1.70 8.49 -8.60
C THR A 23 2.79 9.24 -7.82
N VAL A 24 2.41 10.35 -7.21
CA VAL A 24 3.30 11.19 -6.41
C VAL A 24 2.74 11.32 -4.99
N GLY A 25 3.60 11.13 -4.00
CA GLY A 25 3.28 11.38 -2.60
C GLY A 25 3.50 12.84 -2.26
N ARG A 26 2.56 13.45 -1.52
CA ARG A 26 2.64 14.85 -1.11
C ARG A 26 2.49 14.98 0.39
N MET A 27 3.47 15.63 1.01
CA MET A 27 3.39 15.96 2.43
C MET A 27 2.32 17.02 2.66
N GLN A 28 1.53 16.84 3.69
CA GLN A 28 0.48 17.76 4.12
C GLN A 28 0.93 18.52 5.36
N LYS A 29 0.48 19.77 5.51
CA LYS A 29 0.76 20.57 6.71
C LYS A 29 -0.04 20.10 7.93
N ARG A 30 -1.11 19.35 7.71
CA ARG A 30 -2.00 18.82 8.75
C ARG A 30 -2.08 17.32 8.66
N LEU A 31 -2.51 16.69 9.75
CA LEU A 31 -2.79 15.27 9.78
C LEU A 31 -3.82 14.92 8.69
N ALA A 32 -3.44 14.05 7.75
CA ALA A 32 -4.30 13.67 6.62
C ALA A 32 -5.27 12.55 7.01
N LYS A 33 -4.82 11.60 7.81
CA LYS A 33 -5.64 10.46 8.24
C LYS A 33 -5.13 9.90 9.56
N LEU A 34 -6.06 9.58 10.45
CA LEU A 34 -5.80 8.86 11.69
C LEU A 34 -7.01 8.00 12.03
N GLY A 35 -6.82 6.72 12.26
CA GLY A 35 -7.88 5.86 12.74
C GLY A 35 -7.68 4.39 12.44
N TYR A 36 -8.57 3.59 13.02
CA TYR A 36 -8.68 2.16 12.73
C TYR A 36 -9.56 1.95 11.51
N ILE A 37 -9.29 0.88 10.79
CA ILE A 37 -10.03 0.55 9.57
C ILE A 37 -10.10 -0.96 9.38
N GLU A 38 -11.21 -1.43 8.84
CA GLU A 38 -11.37 -2.80 8.36
C GLU A 38 -11.27 -2.79 6.83
N VAL A 39 -10.46 -3.68 6.29
CA VAL A 39 -10.32 -3.85 4.84
C VAL A 39 -10.93 -5.17 4.41
N GLU A 40 -11.47 -5.21 3.20
CA GLU A 40 -11.93 -6.43 2.56
C GLU A 40 -11.17 -6.62 1.25
N THR A 41 -10.54 -7.79 1.10
CA THR A 41 -9.83 -8.13 -0.14
C THR A 41 -10.81 -8.54 -1.24
N GLY A 42 -10.32 -8.60 -2.49
CA GLY A 42 -11.12 -9.08 -3.61
C GLY A 42 -11.62 -10.52 -3.46
N GLU A 43 -10.99 -11.31 -2.60
CA GLU A 43 -11.39 -12.69 -2.28
C GLU A 43 -12.36 -12.78 -1.09
N GLY A 44 -12.75 -11.65 -0.51
CA GLY A 44 -13.69 -11.59 0.59
C GLY A 44 -13.08 -11.71 1.98
N GLU A 45 -11.78 -11.73 2.10
CA GLU A 45 -11.10 -11.76 3.40
C GLU A 45 -11.18 -10.39 4.06
N LYS A 46 -11.40 -10.38 5.38
CA LYS A 46 -11.46 -9.14 6.17
C LYS A 46 -10.31 -9.08 7.14
N ALA A 47 -9.65 -7.93 7.19
CA ALA A 47 -8.57 -7.66 8.12
C ALA A 47 -8.71 -6.28 8.72
N ARG A 48 -8.10 -6.08 9.88
CA ARG A 48 -8.08 -4.80 10.58
C ARG A 48 -6.70 -4.20 10.53
N GLY A 49 -6.66 -2.89 10.50
CA GLY A 49 -5.44 -2.13 10.52
C GLY A 49 -5.66 -0.73 11.02
N HIS A 50 -4.66 0.11 10.83
CA HIS A 50 -4.77 1.53 11.15
C HIS A 50 -4.03 2.37 10.12
N GLU A 51 -4.42 3.63 10.01
CA GLU A 51 -3.70 4.65 9.29
C GLU A 51 -3.30 5.77 10.23
N PHE A 52 -2.09 6.29 10.04
CA PHE A 52 -1.60 7.50 10.69
C PHE A 52 -0.63 8.16 9.72
N ARG A 53 -1.06 9.27 9.10
CA ARG A 53 -0.23 9.89 8.06
C ARG A 53 -0.44 11.39 7.93
N TYR A 54 0.64 12.07 7.58
CA TYR A 54 0.68 13.49 7.21
C TYR A 54 0.90 13.66 5.70
N SER A 55 0.61 12.65 4.92
CA SER A 55 0.79 12.66 3.47
C SER A 55 -0.41 12.07 2.75
N ALA A 56 -0.51 12.39 1.48
CA ALA A 56 -1.48 11.80 0.57
C ALA A 56 -0.77 11.50 -0.76
N ILE A 57 -1.30 10.57 -1.53
CA ILE A 57 -0.86 10.35 -2.90
C ILE A 57 -1.85 10.99 -3.87
N ASP A 58 -1.36 11.40 -5.04
CA ASP A 58 -2.22 11.79 -6.15
C ASP A 58 -3.07 10.57 -6.58
N PRO A 59 -4.21 10.78 -7.27
CA PRO A 59 -5.04 9.68 -7.73
C PRO A 59 -4.23 8.63 -8.48
N MET A 60 -4.38 7.37 -8.08
CA MET A 60 -3.72 6.24 -8.74
C MET A 60 -4.50 5.88 -10.01
N PRO A 61 -3.83 5.69 -11.16
CA PRO A 61 -4.52 5.27 -12.38
C PRO A 61 -5.37 4.01 -12.17
N GLU A 62 -6.51 3.94 -12.84
CA GLU A 62 -7.43 2.80 -12.74
C GLU A 62 -6.82 1.50 -13.27
N THR A 63 -5.81 1.60 -14.12
CA THR A 63 -5.05 0.46 -14.64
C THR A 63 -4.26 -0.26 -13.55
N ILE A 64 -3.97 0.39 -12.44
CA ILE A 64 -3.28 -0.22 -11.30
C ILE A 64 -4.29 -0.99 -10.45
N ARG A 65 -4.02 -2.26 -10.24
CA ARG A 65 -4.89 -3.16 -9.47
C ARG A 65 -5.00 -2.71 -8.01
N ARG A 66 -6.22 -2.66 -7.50
CA ARG A 66 -6.49 -2.41 -6.07
C ARG A 66 -6.35 -3.71 -5.29
N ALA A 67 -5.70 -3.62 -4.13
CA ALA A 67 -5.55 -4.77 -3.24
C ALA A 67 -6.80 -5.03 -2.40
N TYR A 68 -7.51 -3.95 -2.05
CA TYR A 68 -8.70 -4.03 -1.21
C TYR A 68 -9.91 -3.56 -1.99
N ARG A 69 -11.03 -4.24 -1.79
CA ARG A 69 -12.30 -3.89 -2.40
C ARG A 69 -13.03 -2.83 -1.58
N GLN A 70 -12.89 -2.89 -0.25
CA GLN A 70 -13.46 -1.92 0.66
C GLN A 70 -12.52 -1.68 1.86
N PRO A 71 -12.08 -0.41 2.05
CA PRO A 71 -12.18 0.67 1.07
C PRO A 71 -11.38 0.32 -0.20
N GLU A 72 -11.69 0.94 -1.31
CA GLU A 72 -10.93 0.76 -2.55
C GLU A 72 -9.58 1.43 -2.42
N GLU A 73 -8.63 0.70 -1.84
CA GLU A 73 -7.32 1.18 -1.48
C GLU A 73 -6.32 0.01 -1.51
N GLY A 74 -5.04 0.32 -1.33
CA GLY A 74 -3.99 -0.66 -1.54
C GLY A 74 -3.78 -0.93 -3.03
N TYR A 75 -2.52 -1.00 -3.44
CA TYR A 75 -2.17 -1.04 -4.85
C TYR A 75 -1.21 -2.18 -5.12
N ARG A 76 -1.42 -2.86 -6.25
CA ARG A 76 -0.57 -3.97 -6.66
C ARG A 76 0.03 -3.74 -8.03
N VAL A 77 1.35 -3.98 -8.10
CA VAL A 77 2.08 -4.13 -9.35
C VAL A 77 2.92 -5.40 -9.21
N ARG A 78 2.65 -6.42 -10.02
CA ARG A 78 3.28 -7.74 -9.92
C ARG A 78 3.07 -8.33 -8.51
N ASN A 79 4.13 -8.65 -7.79
CA ASN A 79 4.09 -9.16 -6.41
C ASN A 79 4.31 -8.06 -5.36
N VAL A 80 4.34 -6.79 -5.77
CA VAL A 80 4.46 -5.66 -4.86
C VAL A 80 3.08 -5.21 -4.41
N LEU A 81 2.88 -5.13 -3.12
CA LEU A 81 1.69 -4.54 -2.49
C LEU A 81 2.12 -3.31 -1.70
N ALA A 82 1.48 -2.19 -1.96
CA ALA A 82 1.67 -0.96 -1.21
C ALA A 82 0.35 -0.40 -0.71
N SER A 83 0.34 0.09 0.50
CA SER A 83 -0.84 0.69 1.14
C SER A 83 -0.41 1.62 2.25
N TYR A 84 -1.25 2.60 2.58
CA TYR A 84 -1.14 3.36 3.81
C TYR A 84 -1.68 2.60 5.02
N ILE A 85 -2.48 1.56 4.80
CA ILE A 85 -3.12 0.81 5.89
C ILE A 85 -2.12 -0.17 6.46
N HIS A 86 -1.82 0.00 7.75
CA HIS A 86 -0.97 -0.90 8.52
C HIS A 86 -1.83 -2.07 9.02
N LEU A 87 -1.77 -3.20 8.33
CA LEU A 87 -2.55 -4.37 8.70
C LEU A 87 -1.99 -5.06 9.94
N HIS A 88 -2.88 -5.49 10.80
CA HIS A 88 -2.57 -6.35 11.93
C HIS A 88 -2.82 -7.80 11.53
N PHE A 89 -1.77 -8.58 11.33
CA PHE A 89 -1.89 -9.94 10.77
C PHE A 89 -2.70 -10.90 11.65
N LEU A 90 -2.72 -10.69 12.96
CA LEU A 90 -3.56 -11.50 13.84
C LEU A 90 -5.07 -11.27 13.61
N SER A 91 -5.45 -10.18 12.94
CA SER A 91 -6.85 -9.94 12.59
C SER A 91 -7.32 -10.81 11.42
N CYS A 92 -6.39 -11.34 10.63
CA CYS A 92 -6.71 -12.23 9.50
C CYS A 92 -5.51 -13.14 9.21
N GLN A 93 -5.52 -14.32 9.80
CA GLN A 93 -4.42 -15.29 9.67
C GLN A 93 -4.20 -15.71 8.22
N THR A 94 -5.25 -15.82 7.42
CA THR A 94 -5.15 -16.19 6.01
C THR A 94 -4.30 -15.22 5.22
N LEU A 95 -4.37 -13.90 5.49
CA LEU A 95 -3.51 -12.90 4.84
C LEU A 95 -2.05 -13.07 5.23
N ALA A 96 -1.77 -13.38 6.49
CA ALA A 96 -0.41 -13.64 6.97
C ALA A 96 0.18 -14.88 6.25
N GLU A 97 -0.59 -15.95 6.15
CA GLU A 97 -0.18 -17.18 5.45
C GLU A 97 0.10 -16.93 3.96
N LYS A 98 -0.76 -16.15 3.30
CA LYS A 98 -0.56 -15.76 1.89
C LYS A 98 0.70 -14.91 1.69
N PHE A 99 0.98 -14.03 2.63
CA PHE A 99 2.20 -13.22 2.58
C PHE A 99 3.45 -14.13 2.67
N VAL A 100 3.48 -15.06 3.61
CA VAL A 100 4.60 -16.01 3.76
C VAL A 100 4.74 -16.88 2.52
N ALA A 101 3.63 -17.40 1.98
CA ALA A 101 3.64 -18.19 0.74
C ALA A 101 4.20 -17.40 -0.44
N SER A 102 3.86 -16.13 -0.56
CA SER A 102 4.41 -15.24 -1.58
C SER A 102 5.93 -15.06 -1.46
N CYS A 103 6.45 -14.98 -0.23
CA CYS A 103 7.89 -14.91 0.02
C CYS A 103 8.61 -16.18 -0.41
N LEU A 104 8.02 -17.34 -0.17
CA LEU A 104 8.59 -18.64 -0.59
C LEU A 104 8.64 -18.75 -2.11
N GLN A 105 7.59 -18.35 -2.81
CA GLN A 105 7.57 -18.31 -4.28
C GLN A 105 8.66 -17.39 -4.84
N GLY A 106 8.84 -16.21 -4.25
CA GLY A 106 9.90 -15.29 -4.65
C GLY A 106 11.29 -15.88 -4.48
N ARG A 107 11.51 -16.67 -3.44
CA ARG A 107 12.78 -17.38 -3.22
C ARG A 107 13.06 -18.40 -4.34
N GLU A 108 12.06 -19.18 -4.73
CA GLU A 108 12.19 -20.18 -5.79
C GLU A 108 12.57 -19.56 -7.14
N VAL A 109 11.98 -18.40 -7.47
CA VAL A 109 12.29 -17.66 -8.71
C VAL A 109 13.73 -17.15 -8.69
N ASN A 110 14.22 -16.68 -7.55
CA ASN A 110 15.57 -16.12 -7.42
C ASN A 110 16.68 -17.19 -7.36
N THR A 111 16.35 -18.44 -7.11
CA THR A 111 17.32 -19.56 -7.08
C THR A 111 17.48 -20.26 -8.42
N LYS A 112 16.70 -19.90 -9.42
CA LYS A 112 16.81 -20.36 -10.80
C LYS A 112 17.63 -19.38 -11.63
#